data_682f1800adaebb6cac28d42936feb0d3
#
_entry.id   682f1800adaebb6cac28d42936feb0d3
#
_cell.length_a   1.000
_cell.length_b   1.000
_cell.length_c   1.000
_cell.angle_alpha   90.00
_cell.angle_beta   90.00
_cell.angle_gamma   90.00
#
_symmetry.space_group_name_H-M   'P 1'
#
loop_
_entity.id
_entity.type
_entity.pdbx_description
1 polymer ?
#
loop_
_entity_poly.entity_id
_entity_poly.type
_entity_poly.pdbx_seq_one_letter_code
_entity_poly.pdbx_strand_id
1 'polypeptide(L)'
;MNYRMILSLLGDVLLVIGAFLLLPCIVAVIYGEPELWVLLATAAGSGLLGGLFILLRPKRRRELHARDGFVMVALSWILISLIGAVPFTVSGAIPSYLDAVFETMSGFTTTGASILRAVEDLPKCLLFWRSFTHWLGGMGVLVFMLAIVPLSGESIYLLRAESPGPSVSKMVPKMRTSAAILYAIYCAMTLLQILFYRLGVLFGWGEITWFDSLCLSFGTAGTGGFSVRNSGLADYSAYLQAVTTVFMVLFGVNFSVYFFLLRRRFRLAWHNSEVRWYFIIIFGAIVLISANLLLTGGFFSTVFQTIHHVAFSVGSVITTTGFGTADFAKWPEFSKTVLLILMAIGACAGSTGGGMKVSRVLILAKTARAETRHLLHPHSVEVMTMDGKRVSSEVIRGTMAFFICYAAIAVVSILLVSLDNFGAETSVTSVFATLNNIGPGLSLEVGPFGSYASFSALSKVVLTLDMLLGRLELFPVLLLLSPATWRKH
;
A
#
# COMPACT_ATOMS: atom_id res chain seq x y z
N MET A 1 -4.79 2.67 -29.66
CA MET A 1 -4.57 1.71 -28.56
C MET A 1 -4.34 0.32 -29.11
N ASN A 2 -3.35 -0.39 -28.62
CA ASN A 2 -3.00 -1.74 -29.10
C ASN A 2 -3.59 -2.83 -28.18
N TYR A 3 -4.90 -3.14 -28.36
CA TYR A 3 -5.62 -4.11 -27.52
C TYR A 3 -4.96 -5.49 -27.46
N ARG A 4 -4.42 -6.00 -28.60
CA ARG A 4 -3.77 -7.32 -28.63
C ARG A 4 -2.50 -7.36 -27.77
N MET A 5 -1.74 -6.26 -27.74
CA MET A 5 -0.55 -6.14 -26.93
C MET A 5 -0.91 -6.06 -25.45
N ILE A 6 -1.92 -5.26 -25.10
CA ILE A 6 -2.43 -5.15 -23.72
C ILE A 6 -2.90 -6.51 -23.22
N LEU A 7 -3.74 -7.22 -23.99
CA LEU A 7 -4.20 -8.56 -23.63
C LEU A 7 -3.04 -9.55 -23.44
N SER A 8 -2.05 -9.54 -24.34
CA SER A 8 -0.89 -10.42 -24.19
C SER A 8 -0.09 -10.15 -22.91
N LEU A 9 0.09 -8.88 -22.53
CA LEU A 9 0.78 -8.50 -21.29
C LEU A 9 -0.05 -8.84 -20.05
N LEU A 10 -1.37 -8.70 -20.11
CA LEU A 10 -2.28 -9.22 -19.07
C LEU A 10 -2.19 -10.74 -18.94
N GLY A 11 -1.98 -11.44 -20.05
CA GLY A 11 -1.69 -12.88 -20.05
C GLY A 11 -0.42 -13.23 -19.29
N ASP A 12 0.67 -12.47 -19.50
CA ASP A 12 1.91 -12.65 -18.74
C ASP A 12 1.68 -12.42 -17.22
N VAL A 13 0.86 -11.42 -16.83
CA VAL A 13 0.48 -11.18 -15.44
C VAL A 13 -0.29 -12.37 -14.85
N LEU A 14 -1.26 -12.92 -15.59
CA LEU A 14 -2.05 -14.08 -15.15
C LEU A 14 -1.20 -15.33 -14.94
N LEU A 15 -0.21 -15.59 -15.80
CA LEU A 15 0.73 -16.69 -15.60
C LEU A 15 1.54 -16.53 -14.31
N VAL A 16 1.99 -15.31 -14.01
CA VAL A 16 2.74 -15.01 -12.79
C VAL A 16 1.87 -15.21 -11.55
N ILE A 17 0.63 -14.72 -11.55
CA ILE A 17 -0.30 -14.93 -10.43
C ILE A 17 -0.65 -16.40 -10.26
N GLY A 18 -0.88 -17.14 -11.36
CA GLY A 18 -1.08 -18.59 -11.32
C GLY A 18 0.10 -19.34 -10.69
N ALA A 19 1.33 -18.94 -11.01
CA ALA A 19 2.52 -19.49 -10.37
C ALA A 19 2.60 -19.15 -8.87
N PHE A 20 2.25 -17.93 -8.47
CA PHE A 20 2.23 -17.53 -7.06
C PHE A 20 1.13 -18.23 -6.25
N LEU A 21 0.00 -18.60 -6.85
CA LEU A 21 -1.04 -19.40 -6.21
C LEU A 21 -0.56 -20.83 -5.84
N LEU A 22 0.56 -21.29 -6.39
CA LEU A 22 1.16 -22.56 -5.96
C LEU A 22 1.79 -22.49 -4.56
N LEU A 23 2.16 -21.29 -4.07
CA LEU A 23 2.73 -21.15 -2.73
C LEU A 23 1.71 -21.44 -1.63
N PRO A 24 0.48 -20.90 -1.62
CA PRO A 24 -0.54 -21.30 -0.66
C PRO A 24 -0.96 -22.78 -0.84
N CYS A 25 -0.80 -23.40 -2.01
CA CYS A 25 -1.00 -24.86 -2.17
C CYS A 25 0.01 -25.66 -1.31
N ILE A 26 1.27 -25.21 -1.23
CA ILE A 26 2.27 -25.83 -0.35
C ILE A 26 1.83 -25.74 1.11
N VAL A 27 1.29 -24.59 1.52
CA VAL A 27 0.73 -24.41 2.87
C VAL A 27 -0.44 -25.35 3.12
N ALA A 28 -1.38 -25.47 2.16
CA ALA A 28 -2.51 -26.39 2.26
C ALA A 28 -2.06 -27.84 2.42
N VAL A 29 -1.00 -28.27 1.73
CA VAL A 29 -0.41 -29.61 1.87
C VAL A 29 0.20 -29.79 3.26
N ILE A 30 0.92 -28.80 3.79
CA ILE A 30 1.56 -28.87 5.11
C ILE A 30 0.52 -29.01 6.24
N TYR A 31 -0.60 -28.30 6.13
CA TYR A 31 -1.67 -28.30 7.14
C TYR A 31 -2.79 -29.33 6.86
N GLY A 32 -2.76 -30.00 5.69
CA GLY A 32 -3.77 -31.00 5.31
C GLY A 32 -5.14 -30.39 5.00
N GLU A 33 -5.19 -29.20 4.43
CA GLU A 33 -6.43 -28.43 4.20
C GLU A 33 -7.07 -28.81 2.84
N PRO A 34 -8.41 -28.97 2.78
CA PRO A 34 -9.13 -29.35 1.56
C PRO A 34 -9.13 -28.27 0.48
N GLU A 35 -8.88 -27.01 0.85
CA GLU A 35 -8.79 -25.84 -0.03
C GLU A 35 -7.67 -25.96 -1.07
N LEU A 36 -6.79 -26.95 -0.94
CA LEU A 36 -5.75 -27.28 -1.91
C LEU A 36 -6.32 -27.39 -3.34
N TRP A 37 -7.44 -28.08 -3.51
CA TRP A 37 -8.05 -28.28 -4.83
C TRP A 37 -8.59 -26.99 -5.43
N VAL A 38 -9.14 -26.11 -4.60
CA VAL A 38 -9.63 -24.79 -5.02
C VAL A 38 -8.48 -23.92 -5.49
N LEU A 39 -7.36 -23.89 -4.74
CA LEU A 39 -6.17 -23.15 -5.08
C LEU A 39 -5.53 -23.66 -6.38
N LEU A 40 -5.40 -24.98 -6.54
CA LEU A 40 -4.89 -25.61 -7.76
C LEU A 40 -5.78 -25.31 -8.97
N ALA A 41 -7.11 -25.43 -8.82
CA ALA A 41 -8.04 -25.10 -9.89
C ALA A 41 -7.95 -23.63 -10.31
N THR A 42 -7.82 -22.71 -9.33
CA THR A 42 -7.66 -21.29 -9.62
C THR A 42 -6.32 -21.01 -10.30
N ALA A 43 -5.23 -21.64 -9.86
CA ALA A 43 -3.91 -21.52 -10.48
C ALA A 43 -3.94 -22.02 -11.93
N ALA A 44 -4.53 -23.20 -12.17
CA ALA A 44 -4.69 -23.76 -13.51
C ALA A 44 -5.58 -22.89 -14.41
N GLY A 45 -6.72 -22.40 -13.89
CA GLY A 45 -7.61 -21.48 -14.60
C GLY A 45 -6.92 -20.17 -14.99
N SER A 46 -6.15 -19.57 -14.06
CA SER A 46 -5.33 -18.39 -14.32
C SER A 46 -4.27 -18.69 -15.39
N GLY A 47 -3.61 -19.85 -15.33
CA GLY A 47 -2.64 -20.29 -16.31
C GLY A 47 -3.23 -20.49 -17.71
N LEU A 48 -4.40 -21.12 -17.81
CA LEU A 48 -5.12 -21.32 -19.08
C LEU A 48 -5.56 -19.99 -19.70
N LEU A 49 -6.18 -19.10 -18.92
CA LEU A 49 -6.58 -17.77 -19.39
C LEU A 49 -5.37 -16.95 -19.81
N GLY A 50 -4.28 -17.00 -19.03
CA GLY A 50 -3.02 -16.35 -19.36
C GLY A 50 -2.44 -16.86 -20.67
N GLY A 51 -2.40 -18.19 -20.86
CA GLY A 51 -1.96 -18.83 -22.10
C GLY A 51 -2.80 -18.39 -23.30
N LEU A 52 -4.13 -18.36 -23.15
CA LEU A 52 -5.06 -17.90 -24.19
C LEU A 52 -4.79 -16.45 -24.60
N PHE A 53 -4.57 -15.56 -23.63
CA PHE A 53 -4.25 -14.15 -23.89
C PHE A 53 -2.91 -13.98 -24.61
N ILE A 54 -1.91 -14.82 -24.28
CA ILE A 54 -0.60 -14.80 -24.92
C ILE A 54 -0.70 -15.27 -26.39
N LEU A 55 -1.59 -16.19 -26.74
CA LEU A 55 -1.81 -16.60 -28.13
C LEU A 55 -2.27 -15.43 -29.03
N LEU A 56 -2.86 -14.37 -28.43
CA LEU A 56 -3.25 -13.16 -29.15
C LEU A 56 -2.09 -12.20 -29.39
N ARG A 57 -0.86 -12.55 -28.97
CA ARG A 57 0.36 -11.70 -29.10
C ARG A 57 0.61 -11.32 -30.55
N PRO A 58 0.74 -10.03 -30.87
CA PRO A 58 0.98 -9.59 -32.24
C PRO A 58 2.38 -10.04 -32.69
N LYS A 59 2.49 -10.57 -33.93
CA LYS A 59 3.76 -11.02 -34.52
C LYS A 59 4.79 -9.88 -34.67
N ARG A 60 4.34 -8.65 -34.95
CA ARG A 60 5.19 -7.45 -34.97
C ARG A 60 5.00 -6.66 -33.68
N ARG A 61 6.09 -6.45 -32.95
CA ARG A 61 6.10 -5.56 -31.77
C ARG A 61 5.84 -4.13 -32.25
N ARG A 62 4.74 -3.54 -31.80
CA ARG A 62 4.48 -2.10 -31.91
C ARG A 62 4.89 -1.42 -30.63
N GLU A 63 5.39 -0.19 -30.72
CA GLU A 63 5.74 0.59 -29.55
C GLU A 63 4.51 0.82 -28.64
N LEU A 64 4.69 0.61 -27.35
CA LEU A 64 3.70 0.97 -26.33
C LEU A 64 3.79 2.47 -26.08
N HIS A 65 2.66 3.15 -26.18
CA HIS A 65 2.56 4.55 -25.78
C HIS A 65 2.28 4.66 -24.28
N ALA A 66 2.61 5.79 -23.67
CA ALA A 66 2.38 6.02 -22.23
C ALA A 66 0.93 5.72 -21.81
N ARG A 67 -0.03 6.09 -22.66
CA ARG A 67 -1.45 5.79 -22.46
C ARG A 67 -1.74 4.30 -22.34
N ASP A 68 -1.17 3.48 -23.23
CA ASP A 68 -1.37 2.01 -23.21
C ASP A 68 -0.78 1.40 -21.93
N GLY A 69 0.36 1.94 -21.45
CA GLY A 69 0.98 1.53 -20.18
C GLY A 69 0.08 1.80 -18.97
N PHE A 70 -0.50 3.00 -18.85
CA PHE A 70 -1.40 3.35 -17.75
C PHE A 70 -2.67 2.48 -17.72
N VAL A 71 -3.30 2.26 -18.88
CA VAL A 71 -4.47 1.38 -19.01
C VAL A 71 -4.13 -0.05 -18.64
N MET A 72 -2.99 -0.57 -19.11
CA MET A 72 -2.53 -1.92 -18.79
C MET A 72 -2.32 -2.10 -17.29
N VAL A 73 -1.67 -1.13 -16.62
CA VAL A 73 -1.45 -1.17 -15.17
C VAL A 73 -2.79 -1.27 -14.44
N ALA A 74 -3.74 -0.37 -14.71
CA ALA A 74 -5.04 -0.37 -14.02
C ALA A 74 -5.82 -1.67 -14.25
N LEU A 75 -5.85 -2.18 -15.50
CA LEU A 75 -6.50 -3.46 -15.82
C LEU A 75 -5.81 -4.65 -15.14
N SER A 76 -4.48 -4.63 -15.01
CA SER A 76 -3.75 -5.69 -14.32
C SER A 76 -4.17 -5.79 -12.84
N TRP A 77 -4.26 -4.67 -12.14
CA TRP A 77 -4.67 -4.65 -10.73
C TRP A 77 -6.11 -5.12 -10.52
N ILE A 78 -7.02 -4.71 -11.40
CA ILE A 78 -8.41 -5.23 -11.39
C ILE A 78 -8.42 -6.73 -11.63
N LEU A 79 -7.72 -7.22 -12.64
CA LEU A 79 -7.72 -8.61 -13.05
C LEU A 79 -7.13 -9.54 -11.97
N ILE A 80 -5.99 -9.16 -11.36
CA ILE A 80 -5.37 -9.96 -10.29
C ILE A 80 -6.26 -10.02 -9.05
N SER A 81 -6.97 -8.93 -8.72
CA SER A 81 -7.90 -8.91 -7.59
C SER A 81 -9.11 -9.78 -7.84
N LEU A 82 -9.68 -9.77 -9.06
CA LEU A 82 -10.78 -10.64 -9.43
C LEU A 82 -10.37 -12.13 -9.35
N ILE A 83 -9.22 -12.50 -9.90
CA ILE A 83 -8.74 -13.90 -9.87
C ILE A 83 -8.34 -14.29 -8.45
N GLY A 84 -7.67 -13.41 -7.70
CA GLY A 84 -7.27 -13.66 -6.32
C GLY A 84 -8.45 -13.85 -5.36
N ALA A 85 -9.66 -13.36 -5.71
CA ALA A 85 -10.90 -13.53 -4.95
C ALA A 85 -11.52 -14.93 -5.10
N VAL A 86 -11.25 -15.61 -6.21
CA VAL A 86 -11.87 -16.92 -6.52
C VAL A 86 -11.64 -17.96 -5.41
N PRO A 87 -10.42 -18.15 -4.85
CA PRO A 87 -10.21 -19.11 -3.78
C PRO A 87 -11.07 -18.87 -2.55
N PHE A 88 -11.29 -17.60 -2.15
CA PHE A 88 -12.10 -17.26 -0.99
C PHE A 88 -13.59 -17.58 -1.19
N THR A 89 -14.11 -17.35 -2.39
CA THR A 89 -15.53 -17.59 -2.70
C THR A 89 -15.82 -19.06 -2.93
N VAL A 90 -14.98 -19.74 -3.70
CA VAL A 90 -15.19 -21.16 -4.03
C VAL A 90 -15.00 -22.07 -2.82
N SER A 91 -14.09 -21.72 -1.90
CA SER A 91 -13.94 -22.44 -0.61
C SER A 91 -15.09 -22.19 0.36
N GLY A 92 -15.93 -21.16 0.12
CA GLY A 92 -16.97 -20.74 1.05
C GLY A 92 -16.48 -19.89 2.22
N ALA A 93 -15.18 -19.58 2.31
CA ALA A 93 -14.60 -18.75 3.35
C ALA A 93 -15.15 -17.30 3.32
N ILE A 94 -15.42 -16.79 2.11
CA ILE A 94 -16.11 -15.51 1.87
C ILE A 94 -17.17 -15.79 0.80
N PRO A 95 -18.44 -16.07 1.19
CA PRO A 95 -19.46 -16.51 0.25
C PRO A 95 -19.82 -15.48 -0.83
N SER A 96 -19.79 -14.19 -0.48
CA SER A 96 -20.06 -13.10 -1.43
C SER A 96 -18.82 -12.82 -2.28
N TYR A 97 -18.96 -12.93 -3.61
CA TYR A 97 -17.85 -12.61 -4.51
C TYR A 97 -17.44 -11.13 -4.45
N LEU A 98 -18.39 -10.21 -4.24
CA LEU A 98 -18.10 -8.79 -4.05
C LEU A 98 -17.21 -8.56 -2.82
N ASP A 99 -17.55 -9.25 -1.71
CA ASP A 99 -16.78 -9.17 -0.47
C ASP A 99 -15.39 -9.80 -0.63
N ALA A 100 -15.29 -10.91 -1.36
CA ALA A 100 -14.00 -11.54 -1.69
C ALA A 100 -13.13 -10.63 -2.57
N VAL A 101 -13.74 -9.90 -3.53
CA VAL A 101 -13.03 -8.90 -4.36
C VAL A 101 -12.58 -7.72 -3.51
N PHE A 102 -13.40 -7.23 -2.57
CA PHE A 102 -13.01 -6.18 -1.63
C PHE A 102 -11.77 -6.61 -0.83
N GLU A 103 -11.79 -7.83 -0.24
CA GLU A 103 -10.69 -8.37 0.55
C GLU A 103 -9.40 -8.51 -0.28
N THR A 104 -9.49 -9.04 -1.50
CA THR A 104 -8.32 -9.22 -2.37
C THR A 104 -7.82 -7.92 -2.99
N MET A 105 -8.71 -6.99 -3.34
CA MET A 105 -8.31 -5.65 -3.75
C MET A 105 -7.56 -4.97 -2.60
N SER A 106 -8.10 -5.03 -1.38
CA SER A 106 -7.42 -4.55 -0.18
C SER A 106 -6.07 -5.22 0.02
N GLY A 107 -5.99 -6.52 -0.24
CA GLY A 107 -4.74 -7.29 -0.21
C GLY A 107 -3.70 -6.75 -1.20
N PHE A 108 -4.01 -6.76 -2.48
CA PHE A 108 -3.07 -6.34 -3.53
C PHE A 108 -2.74 -4.85 -3.46
N THR A 109 -3.71 -3.98 -3.20
CA THR A 109 -3.45 -2.53 -3.04
C THR A 109 -2.77 -2.18 -1.72
N THR A 110 -2.49 -3.21 -0.89
CA THR A 110 -1.84 -3.05 0.42
C THR A 110 -2.60 -2.09 1.35
N THR A 111 -3.92 -2.14 1.29
CA THR A 111 -4.79 -1.29 2.10
C THR A 111 -5.00 -1.86 3.50
N GLY A 112 -5.30 -3.16 3.63
CA GLY A 112 -5.56 -3.80 4.92
C GLY A 112 -6.97 -3.62 5.48
N ALA A 113 -7.87 -2.96 4.75
CA ALA A 113 -9.29 -2.94 5.09
C ALA A 113 -9.89 -4.34 4.89
N SER A 114 -10.58 -4.88 5.89
CA SER A 114 -11.10 -6.25 5.87
C SER A 114 -12.60 -6.30 6.07
N ILE A 115 -13.25 -7.19 5.32
CA ILE A 115 -14.66 -7.52 5.53
C ILE A 115 -14.83 -8.70 6.52
N LEU A 116 -13.73 -9.33 6.92
CA LEU A 116 -13.76 -10.45 7.84
C LEU A 116 -14.06 -9.98 9.26
N ARG A 117 -14.92 -10.70 9.97
CA ARG A 117 -15.20 -10.49 11.39
C ARG A 117 -14.37 -11.42 12.27
N ALA A 118 -14.04 -12.61 11.76
CA ALA A 118 -13.26 -13.62 12.42
C ALA A 118 -12.17 -14.12 11.46
N VAL A 119 -10.97 -13.56 11.60
CA VAL A 119 -9.82 -13.87 10.72
C VAL A 119 -9.25 -15.24 11.05
N GLU A 120 -9.33 -15.66 12.32
CA GLU A 120 -8.78 -16.92 12.84
C GLU A 120 -9.54 -18.14 12.34
N ASP A 121 -10.78 -17.98 11.88
CA ASP A 121 -11.60 -19.06 11.32
C ASP A 121 -11.17 -19.47 9.89
N LEU A 122 -10.33 -18.65 9.24
CA LEU A 122 -9.86 -18.98 7.90
C LEU A 122 -8.82 -20.12 7.91
N PRO A 123 -8.86 -21.01 6.89
CA PRO A 123 -7.79 -21.97 6.63
C PRO A 123 -6.42 -21.27 6.49
N LYS A 124 -5.36 -21.91 6.97
CA LYS A 124 -3.99 -21.36 6.95
C LYS A 124 -3.52 -21.03 5.54
N CYS A 125 -3.88 -21.83 4.54
CA CYS A 125 -3.53 -21.54 3.15
C CYS A 125 -4.19 -20.25 2.63
N LEU A 126 -5.42 -19.93 3.01
CA LEU A 126 -6.11 -18.71 2.65
C LEU A 126 -5.58 -17.50 3.45
N LEU A 127 -5.25 -17.69 4.75
CA LEU A 127 -4.55 -16.67 5.54
C LEU A 127 -3.18 -16.32 4.94
N PHE A 128 -2.44 -17.35 4.50
CA PHE A 128 -1.17 -17.15 3.80
C PHE A 128 -1.38 -16.36 2.51
N TRP A 129 -2.36 -16.76 1.67
CA TRP A 129 -2.65 -16.06 0.43
C TRP A 129 -3.01 -14.60 0.68
N ARG A 130 -3.88 -14.34 1.66
CA ARG A 130 -4.27 -13.01 2.10
C ARG A 130 -3.06 -12.15 2.47
N SER A 131 -2.17 -12.64 3.31
CA SER A 131 -0.94 -11.92 3.72
C SER A 131 0.06 -11.78 2.55
N PHE A 132 0.16 -12.80 1.69
CA PHE A 132 1.06 -12.80 0.55
C PHE A 132 0.65 -11.80 -0.53
N THR A 133 -0.67 -11.53 -0.70
CA THR A 133 -1.12 -10.46 -1.61
C THR A 133 -0.55 -9.10 -1.22
N HIS A 134 -0.37 -8.79 0.07
CA HIS A 134 0.32 -7.58 0.52
C HIS A 134 1.79 -7.55 0.09
N TRP A 135 2.49 -8.67 0.24
CA TRP A 135 3.89 -8.74 -0.17
C TRP A 135 4.06 -8.54 -1.68
N LEU A 136 3.18 -9.13 -2.49
CA LEU A 136 3.15 -8.92 -3.94
C LEU A 136 2.78 -7.49 -4.30
N GLY A 137 1.78 -6.93 -3.63
CA GLY A 137 1.30 -5.57 -3.87
C GLY A 137 2.31 -4.49 -3.46
N GLY A 138 3.09 -4.71 -2.38
CA GLY A 138 3.98 -3.70 -1.81
C GLY A 138 4.99 -3.11 -2.79
N MET A 139 5.67 -3.96 -3.55
CA MET A 139 6.62 -3.51 -4.60
C MET A 139 6.00 -3.44 -6.00
N GLY A 140 4.70 -3.68 -6.12
CA GLY A 140 3.99 -3.70 -7.38
C GLY A 140 4.27 -4.95 -8.24
N VAL A 141 3.19 -5.59 -8.69
CA VAL A 141 3.28 -6.82 -9.51
C VAL A 141 4.03 -6.57 -10.81
N LEU A 142 3.87 -5.37 -11.40
CA LEU A 142 4.51 -5.03 -12.67
C LEU A 142 5.99 -4.68 -12.52
N VAL A 143 6.42 -4.13 -11.37
CA VAL A 143 7.85 -3.94 -11.07
C VAL A 143 8.54 -5.29 -10.93
N PHE A 144 7.86 -6.28 -10.32
CA PHE A 144 8.33 -7.67 -10.29
C PHE A 144 8.44 -8.26 -11.71
N MET A 145 7.42 -8.07 -12.54
CA MET A 145 7.45 -8.49 -13.94
C MET A 145 8.62 -7.85 -14.71
N LEU A 146 8.89 -6.55 -14.50
CA LEU A 146 10.02 -5.86 -15.11
C LEU A 146 11.38 -6.41 -14.68
N ALA A 147 11.50 -6.92 -13.46
CA ALA A 147 12.72 -7.52 -12.97
C ALA A 147 13.02 -8.88 -13.66
N ILE A 148 11.99 -9.67 -13.91
CA ILE A 148 12.10 -11.06 -14.40
C ILE A 148 11.93 -11.15 -15.90
N VAL A 149 10.87 -10.55 -16.48
CA VAL A 149 10.54 -10.67 -17.90
C VAL A 149 11.35 -9.66 -18.72
N PRO A 150 12.06 -10.07 -19.77
CA PRO A 150 12.79 -9.15 -20.64
C PRO A 150 11.82 -8.38 -21.54
N LEU A 151 11.21 -7.31 -21.01
CA LEU A 151 10.42 -6.37 -21.78
C LEU A 151 11.38 -5.39 -22.49
N SER A 152 11.41 -5.41 -23.81
CA SER A 152 12.26 -4.55 -24.63
C SER A 152 11.72 -3.13 -24.71
N GLY A 153 12.54 -2.12 -24.33
CA GLY A 153 12.35 -0.70 -24.67
C GLY A 153 11.20 0.06 -24.01
N GLU A 154 10.11 -0.61 -23.70
CA GLU A 154 8.81 -0.04 -23.31
C GLU A 154 8.60 0.04 -21.80
N SER A 155 9.53 -0.50 -21.03
CA SER A 155 9.44 -0.68 -19.57
C SER A 155 9.36 0.61 -18.75
N ILE A 156 9.76 1.75 -19.34
CA ILE A 156 9.76 3.04 -18.63
C ILE A 156 8.34 3.55 -18.32
N TYR A 157 7.38 3.28 -19.19
CA TYR A 157 6.00 3.71 -19.02
C TYR A 157 5.29 2.88 -17.94
N LEU A 158 5.59 1.58 -17.86
CA LEU A 158 5.05 0.70 -16.83
C LEU A 158 5.59 1.08 -15.44
N LEU A 159 6.90 1.32 -15.33
CA LEU A 159 7.50 1.73 -14.07
C LEU A 159 6.99 3.10 -13.62
N ARG A 160 6.79 4.05 -14.54
CA ARG A 160 6.19 5.36 -14.22
C ARG A 160 4.76 5.25 -13.73
N ALA A 161 3.99 4.30 -14.28
CA ALA A 161 2.60 4.10 -13.91
C ALA A 161 2.43 3.46 -12.52
N GLU A 162 3.42 2.69 -12.07
CA GLU A 162 3.34 1.95 -10.81
C GLU A 162 4.26 2.51 -9.71
N SER A 163 5.24 3.34 -10.07
CA SER A 163 6.18 3.89 -9.10
C SER A 163 5.59 5.12 -8.41
N PRO A 164 5.28 5.05 -7.11
CA PRO A 164 4.64 6.14 -6.39
C PRO A 164 5.59 7.34 -6.20
N GLY A 165 5.12 8.53 -6.58
CA GLY A 165 5.79 9.79 -6.29
C GLY A 165 6.02 10.71 -7.49
N PRO A 166 6.35 11.99 -7.25
CA PRO A 166 6.45 13.03 -8.28
C PRO A 166 7.66 12.89 -9.23
N SER A 167 8.62 12.02 -8.92
CA SER A 167 9.78 11.79 -9.80
C SER A 167 10.34 10.37 -9.64
N VAL A 168 10.58 9.69 -10.76
CA VAL A 168 11.32 8.42 -10.79
C VAL A 168 12.80 8.73 -10.98
N SER A 169 13.60 8.59 -9.92
CA SER A 169 15.05 8.71 -10.03
C SER A 169 15.63 7.45 -10.66
N LYS A 170 16.36 7.60 -11.79
CA LYS A 170 17.09 6.48 -12.37
C LYS A 170 18.29 6.15 -11.48
N MET A 171 18.29 4.99 -10.83
CA MET A 171 19.40 4.52 -10.01
C MET A 171 20.57 4.00 -10.85
N VAL A 172 20.25 3.36 -11.96
CA VAL A 172 21.22 2.80 -12.94
C VAL A 172 20.64 2.95 -14.35
N PRO A 173 21.50 2.89 -15.40
CA PRO A 173 21.08 3.10 -16.79
C PRO A 173 20.00 2.12 -17.29
N LYS A 174 20.00 0.88 -16.77
CA LYS A 174 19.03 -0.17 -17.18
C LYS A 174 17.90 -0.27 -16.15
N MET A 175 16.67 -0.06 -16.56
CA MET A 175 15.47 -0.11 -15.71
C MET A 175 15.29 -1.48 -15.02
N ARG A 176 15.52 -2.58 -15.73
CA ARG A 176 15.47 -3.95 -15.19
C ARG A 176 16.44 -4.13 -14.00
N THR A 177 17.65 -3.60 -14.10
CA THR A 177 18.64 -3.68 -13.02
C THR A 177 18.17 -2.85 -11.81
N SER A 178 17.58 -1.67 -12.03
CA SER A 178 17.00 -0.88 -10.93
C SER A 178 15.88 -1.65 -10.21
N ALA A 179 14.94 -2.23 -10.95
CA ALA A 179 13.86 -3.04 -10.39
C ALA A 179 14.40 -4.24 -9.61
N ALA A 180 15.36 -4.99 -10.17
CA ALA A 180 15.97 -6.14 -9.50
C ALA A 180 16.66 -5.77 -8.17
N ILE A 181 17.38 -4.64 -8.13
CA ILE A 181 18.03 -4.15 -6.91
C ILE A 181 16.99 -3.78 -5.85
N LEU A 182 15.92 -3.07 -6.23
CA LEU A 182 14.85 -2.71 -5.30
C LEU A 182 14.17 -3.95 -4.73
N TYR A 183 13.88 -4.95 -5.57
CA TYR A 183 13.34 -6.23 -5.11
C TYR A 183 14.28 -6.99 -4.18
N ALA A 184 15.59 -7.01 -4.49
CA ALA A 184 16.58 -7.65 -3.62
C ALA A 184 16.62 -6.99 -2.22
N ILE A 185 16.56 -5.64 -2.16
CA ILE A 185 16.49 -4.90 -0.88
C ILE A 185 15.19 -5.27 -0.14
N TYR A 186 14.06 -5.27 -0.84
CA TYR A 186 12.76 -5.62 -0.28
C TYR A 186 12.74 -7.03 0.34
N CYS A 187 13.22 -8.04 -0.41
CA CYS A 187 13.34 -9.42 0.07
C CYS A 187 14.30 -9.51 1.27
N ALA A 188 15.46 -8.85 1.20
CA ALA A 188 16.44 -8.86 2.28
C ALA A 188 15.88 -8.25 3.58
N MET A 189 15.14 -7.14 3.48
CA MET A 189 14.49 -6.51 4.64
C MET A 189 13.37 -7.40 5.21
N THR A 190 12.58 -8.07 4.35
CA THR A 190 11.55 -9.02 4.80
C THR A 190 12.18 -10.19 5.56
N LEU A 191 13.24 -10.78 5.02
CA LEU A 191 13.98 -11.88 5.69
C LEU A 191 14.63 -11.41 6.99
N LEU A 192 15.15 -10.20 7.01
CA LEU A 192 15.73 -9.62 8.22
C LEU A 192 14.68 -9.46 9.33
N GLN A 193 13.46 -9.03 9.00
CA GLN A 193 12.36 -8.95 9.98
C GLN A 193 11.99 -10.33 10.53
N ILE A 194 11.86 -11.34 9.67
CA ILE A 194 11.61 -12.73 10.10
C ILE A 194 12.73 -13.19 11.06
N LEU A 195 13.98 -12.89 10.71
CA LEU A 195 15.13 -13.21 11.57
C LEU A 195 15.00 -12.56 12.95
N PHE A 196 14.66 -11.27 13.03
CA PHE A 196 14.46 -10.59 14.32
C PHE A 196 13.32 -11.20 15.13
N TYR A 197 12.20 -11.59 14.50
CA TYR A 197 11.14 -12.32 15.19
C TYR A 197 11.65 -13.65 15.78
N ARG A 198 12.42 -14.41 15.00
CA ARG A 198 12.97 -15.70 15.46
C ARG A 198 14.03 -15.55 16.55
N LEU A 199 14.85 -14.50 16.49
CA LEU A 199 15.78 -14.16 17.57
C LEU A 199 15.03 -13.84 18.86
N GLY A 200 13.91 -13.12 18.80
CA GLY A 200 13.05 -12.89 19.97
C GLY A 200 12.55 -14.18 20.63
N VAL A 201 12.15 -15.16 19.81
CA VAL A 201 11.77 -16.50 20.32
C VAL A 201 12.96 -17.21 20.95
N LEU A 202 14.12 -17.17 20.29
CA LEU A 202 15.34 -17.83 20.79
C LEU A 202 15.79 -17.28 22.15
N PHE A 203 15.66 -15.97 22.37
CA PHE A 203 16.02 -15.31 23.63
C PHE A 203 14.87 -15.29 24.67
N GLY A 204 13.71 -15.88 24.36
CA GLY A 204 12.54 -15.90 25.25
C GLY A 204 11.85 -14.56 25.45
N TRP A 205 12.03 -13.61 24.52
CA TRP A 205 11.41 -12.27 24.57
C TRP A 205 9.99 -12.23 24.00
N GLY A 206 9.51 -13.35 23.45
CA GLY A 206 8.15 -13.49 22.94
C GLY A 206 7.95 -14.79 22.17
N GLU A 207 6.70 -15.18 22.04
CA GLU A 207 6.28 -16.37 21.31
C GLU A 207 5.61 -15.97 20.01
N ILE A 208 6.06 -16.55 18.90
CA ILE A 208 5.47 -16.38 17.58
C ILE A 208 5.78 -17.63 16.75
N THR A 209 4.76 -18.14 16.03
CA THR A 209 4.94 -19.28 15.14
C THR A 209 5.74 -18.89 13.89
N TRP A 210 6.30 -19.87 13.17
CA TRP A 210 6.91 -19.62 11.87
C TRP A 210 5.91 -19.04 10.86
N PHE A 211 4.68 -19.54 10.91
CA PHE A 211 3.59 -19.10 10.05
C PHE A 211 3.24 -17.63 10.32
N ASP A 212 3.02 -17.25 11.59
CA ASP A 212 2.71 -15.88 11.96
C ASP A 212 3.86 -14.93 11.62
N SER A 213 5.13 -15.37 11.88
CA SER A 213 6.33 -14.58 11.54
C SER A 213 6.37 -14.23 10.05
N LEU A 214 6.03 -15.20 9.19
CA LEU A 214 6.03 -15.03 7.75
C LEU A 214 4.88 -14.10 7.30
N CYS A 215 3.65 -14.38 7.74
CA CYS A 215 2.46 -13.61 7.38
C CYS A 215 2.54 -12.16 7.85
N LEU A 216 2.97 -11.91 9.09
CA LEU A 216 3.14 -10.55 9.62
C LEU A 216 4.28 -9.81 8.92
N SER A 217 5.38 -10.50 8.56
CA SER A 217 6.45 -9.87 7.79
C SER A 217 6.00 -9.50 6.38
N PHE A 218 5.13 -10.26 5.75
CA PHE A 218 4.53 -9.91 4.47
C PHE A 218 3.64 -8.67 4.59
N GLY A 219 2.78 -8.62 5.63
CA GLY A 219 1.94 -7.46 5.91
C GLY A 219 2.75 -6.20 6.22
N THR A 220 3.85 -6.33 6.97
CA THR A 220 4.75 -5.20 7.28
C THR A 220 5.50 -4.73 6.04
N ALA A 221 6.10 -5.65 5.29
CA ALA A 221 6.89 -5.33 4.11
C ALA A 221 6.06 -4.65 3.02
N GLY A 222 4.86 -5.18 2.78
CA GLY A 222 3.90 -4.57 1.86
C GLY A 222 3.28 -3.28 2.40
N THR A 223 3.45 -2.97 3.69
CA THR A 223 2.72 -1.91 4.40
C THR A 223 1.20 -2.06 4.25
N GLY A 224 0.70 -3.29 4.47
CA GLY A 224 -0.70 -3.63 4.17
C GLY A 224 -1.57 -3.93 5.39
N GLY A 225 -1.02 -4.41 6.51
CA GLY A 225 -1.71 -4.49 7.79
C GLY A 225 -2.63 -5.70 8.01
N PHE A 226 -2.73 -6.64 7.10
CA PHE A 226 -3.46 -7.86 7.38
C PHE A 226 -2.77 -8.69 8.47
N SER A 227 -3.47 -8.90 9.57
CA SER A 227 -3.06 -9.79 10.65
C SER A 227 -3.63 -11.19 10.47
N VAL A 228 -3.04 -12.15 11.17
CA VAL A 228 -3.52 -13.53 11.33
C VAL A 228 -4.40 -13.69 12.57
N ARG A 229 -4.60 -12.61 13.35
CA ARG A 229 -5.45 -12.56 14.55
C ARG A 229 -6.37 -11.36 14.49
N ASN A 230 -7.56 -11.50 15.07
CA ASN A 230 -8.53 -10.42 15.19
C ASN A 230 -8.02 -9.26 16.07
N SER A 231 -7.22 -9.59 17.08
CA SER A 231 -6.55 -8.62 17.95
C SER A 231 -5.38 -7.87 17.30
N GLY A 232 -5.14 -8.07 15.99
CA GLY A 232 -3.99 -7.50 15.32
C GLY A 232 -2.67 -7.98 15.92
N LEU A 233 -1.87 -7.05 16.46
CA LEU A 233 -0.64 -7.36 17.19
C LEU A 233 -0.76 -7.15 18.71
N ALA A 234 -1.96 -6.89 19.26
CA ALA A 234 -2.12 -6.61 20.69
C ALA A 234 -1.67 -7.75 21.60
N ASP A 235 -1.89 -9.02 21.18
CA ASP A 235 -1.56 -10.22 21.96
C ASP A 235 -0.10 -10.67 21.82
N TYR A 236 0.71 -10.02 20.97
CA TYR A 236 2.12 -10.33 20.85
C TYR A 236 2.94 -9.52 21.87
N SER A 237 4.12 -10.04 22.23
CA SER A 237 5.01 -9.39 23.21
C SER A 237 5.44 -7.99 22.75
N ALA A 238 5.80 -7.13 23.72
CA ALA A 238 6.28 -5.77 23.45
C ALA A 238 7.53 -5.77 22.53
N TYR A 239 8.38 -6.81 22.61
CA TYR A 239 9.51 -6.96 21.70
C TYR A 239 9.06 -7.13 20.24
N LEU A 240 8.13 -8.05 19.99
CA LEU A 240 7.61 -8.31 18.63
C LEU A 240 6.90 -7.10 18.06
N GLN A 241 6.14 -6.39 18.90
CA GLN A 241 5.52 -5.11 18.54
C GLN A 241 6.55 -4.04 18.18
N ALA A 242 7.63 -3.92 18.97
CA ALA A 242 8.73 -2.97 18.71
C ALA A 242 9.47 -3.30 17.39
N VAL A 243 9.78 -4.58 17.15
CA VAL A 243 10.36 -5.03 15.87
C VAL A 243 9.44 -4.62 14.71
N THR A 244 8.14 -4.90 14.80
CA THR A 244 7.17 -4.51 13.78
C THR A 244 7.16 -3.00 13.56
N THR A 245 7.15 -2.20 14.64
CA THR A 245 7.17 -0.72 14.55
C THR A 245 8.38 -0.22 13.77
N VAL A 246 9.57 -0.73 14.11
CA VAL A 246 10.80 -0.33 13.43
C VAL A 246 10.75 -0.70 11.95
N PHE A 247 10.33 -1.92 11.62
CA PHE A 247 10.27 -2.36 10.22
C PHE A 247 9.18 -1.64 9.43
N MET A 248 7.99 -1.34 10.01
CA MET A 248 6.99 -0.47 9.37
C MET A 248 7.61 0.87 8.97
N VAL A 249 8.27 1.55 9.91
CA VAL A 249 8.93 2.84 9.65
C VAL A 249 10.00 2.72 8.57
N LEU A 250 10.80 1.64 8.59
CA LEU A 250 11.83 1.40 7.58
C LEU A 250 11.23 1.14 6.19
N PHE A 251 10.17 0.34 6.06
CA PHE A 251 9.50 0.12 4.77
C PHE A 251 8.80 1.38 4.23
N GLY A 252 8.45 2.33 5.09
CA GLY A 252 7.94 3.65 4.71
C GLY A 252 8.99 4.63 4.17
N VAL A 253 10.29 4.33 4.28
CA VAL A 253 11.39 5.14 3.74
C VAL A 253 11.55 4.88 2.24
N ASN A 254 11.95 5.92 1.50
CA ASN A 254 12.30 5.80 0.07
C ASN A 254 13.40 4.75 -0.17
N PHE A 255 13.11 3.73 -0.95
CA PHE A 255 14.05 2.62 -1.23
C PHE A 255 15.34 3.05 -1.92
N SER A 256 15.35 4.19 -2.62
CA SER A 256 16.57 4.77 -3.19
C SER A 256 17.61 5.11 -2.11
N VAL A 257 17.17 5.43 -0.89
CA VAL A 257 18.07 5.72 0.24
C VAL A 257 18.85 4.48 0.64
N TYR A 258 18.21 3.32 0.69
CA TYR A 258 18.89 2.04 0.96
C TYR A 258 19.94 1.72 -0.10
N PHE A 259 19.63 1.98 -1.38
CA PHE A 259 20.61 1.84 -2.45
C PHE A 259 21.83 2.76 -2.25
N PHE A 260 21.63 4.03 -1.83
CA PHE A 260 22.75 4.93 -1.53
C PHE A 260 23.56 4.47 -0.31
N LEU A 261 22.90 3.93 0.74
CA LEU A 261 23.56 3.36 1.92
C LEU A 261 24.44 2.15 1.54
N LEU A 262 23.92 1.22 0.73
CA LEU A 262 24.67 0.07 0.21
C LEU A 262 25.89 0.50 -0.62
N ARG A 263 25.76 1.61 -1.36
CA ARG A 263 26.86 2.22 -2.13
C ARG A 263 27.79 3.11 -1.29
N ARG A 264 27.65 3.11 0.04
CA ARG A 264 28.40 3.94 0.99
C ARG A 264 28.33 5.45 0.70
N ARG A 265 27.28 5.90 0.02
CA ARG A 265 27.04 7.32 -0.26
C ARG A 265 26.17 7.95 0.84
N PHE A 266 26.64 7.89 2.09
CA PHE A 266 25.90 8.35 3.29
C PHE A 266 25.45 9.81 3.19
N ARG A 267 26.26 10.67 2.58
CA ARG A 267 25.92 12.10 2.42
C ARG A 267 24.64 12.29 1.58
N LEU A 268 24.44 11.51 0.51
CA LEU A 268 23.24 11.58 -0.32
C LEU A 268 22.00 11.04 0.40
N ALA A 269 22.17 10.00 1.21
CA ALA A 269 21.10 9.44 2.02
C ALA A 269 20.62 10.46 3.07
N TRP A 270 21.55 11.12 3.79
CA TRP A 270 21.23 12.05 4.87
C TRP A 270 20.68 13.39 4.38
N HIS A 271 21.05 13.85 3.17
CA HIS A 271 20.57 15.13 2.60
C HIS A 271 19.21 15.01 1.91
N ASN A 272 18.56 13.86 1.93
CA ASN A 272 17.21 13.70 1.40
C ASN A 272 16.20 14.44 2.30
N SER A 273 15.65 15.54 1.79
CA SER A 273 14.71 16.39 2.54
C SER A 273 13.43 15.65 2.90
N GLU A 274 12.93 14.75 2.02
CA GLU A 274 11.72 13.98 2.27
C GLU A 274 11.89 13.06 3.49
N VAL A 275 13.01 12.32 3.55
CA VAL A 275 13.29 11.40 4.67
C VAL A 275 13.48 12.13 5.99
N ARG A 276 14.14 13.30 5.97
CA ARG A 276 14.27 14.12 7.19
C ARG A 276 12.91 14.60 7.71
N TRP A 277 12.05 15.11 6.84
CA TRP A 277 10.70 15.55 7.23
C TRP A 277 9.82 14.38 7.67
N TYR A 278 9.96 13.23 7.04
CA TYR A 278 9.27 12.01 7.45
C TYR A 278 9.56 11.66 8.91
N PHE A 279 10.83 11.61 9.31
CA PHE A 279 11.20 11.35 10.72
C PHE A 279 10.79 12.47 11.67
N ILE A 280 10.86 13.75 11.24
CA ILE A 280 10.41 14.88 12.06
C ILE A 280 8.89 14.77 12.32
N ILE A 281 8.11 14.42 11.31
CA ILE A 281 6.64 14.27 11.44
C ILE A 281 6.33 13.10 12.39
N ILE A 282 6.99 11.94 12.24
CA ILE A 282 6.81 10.79 13.13
C ILE A 282 7.12 11.18 14.57
N PHE A 283 8.29 11.74 14.83
CA PHE A 283 8.69 12.11 16.18
C PHE A 283 7.75 13.16 16.79
N GLY A 284 7.40 14.20 16.02
CA GLY A 284 6.47 15.22 16.46
C GLY A 284 5.08 14.65 16.80
N ALA A 285 4.56 13.76 15.97
CA ALA A 285 3.29 13.10 16.24
C ALA A 285 3.33 12.21 17.50
N ILE A 286 4.41 11.44 17.69
CA ILE A 286 4.59 10.63 18.90
C ILE A 286 4.58 11.52 20.14
N VAL A 287 5.30 12.64 20.14
CA VAL A 287 5.34 13.56 21.28
C VAL A 287 3.97 14.18 21.54
N LEU A 288 3.28 14.68 20.50
CA LEU A 288 1.98 15.33 20.64
C LEU A 288 0.92 14.37 21.17
N ILE A 289 0.81 13.16 20.60
CA ILE A 289 -0.19 12.17 21.01
C ILE A 289 0.16 11.63 22.41
N SER A 290 1.43 11.32 22.70
CA SER A 290 1.82 10.83 24.02
C SER A 290 1.54 11.87 25.11
N ALA A 291 1.85 13.13 24.87
CA ALA A 291 1.53 14.21 25.80
C ALA A 291 0.03 14.34 26.04
N ASN A 292 -0.79 14.28 24.97
CA ASN A 292 -2.25 14.35 25.10
C ASN A 292 -2.82 13.18 25.91
N LEU A 293 -2.38 11.94 25.65
CA LEU A 293 -2.85 10.75 26.38
C LEU A 293 -2.42 10.76 27.84
N LEU A 294 -1.20 11.21 28.15
CA LEU A 294 -0.71 11.34 29.51
C LEU A 294 -1.46 12.42 30.31
N LEU A 295 -1.77 13.55 29.67
CA LEU A 295 -2.54 14.65 30.30
C LEU A 295 -4.00 14.25 30.52
N THR A 296 -4.60 13.50 29.60
CA THR A 296 -5.99 13.03 29.74
C THR A 296 -6.11 11.89 30.76
N GLY A 297 -5.07 11.01 30.82
CA GLY A 297 -5.01 9.89 31.74
C GLY A 297 -5.94 8.72 31.41
N GLY A 298 -5.76 7.60 32.07
CA GLY A 298 -6.69 6.46 32.03
C GLY A 298 -6.55 5.48 30.85
N PHE A 299 -5.62 5.70 29.90
CA PHE A 299 -5.44 4.83 28.72
C PHE A 299 -4.39 3.73 28.96
N PHE A 300 -3.29 4.06 29.60
CA PHE A 300 -2.18 3.13 29.85
C PHE A 300 -1.64 3.30 31.28
N SER A 301 -1.08 2.22 31.84
CA SER A 301 -0.61 2.21 33.23
C SER A 301 0.72 2.95 33.44
N THR A 302 1.56 3.03 32.40
CA THR A 302 2.90 3.63 32.48
C THR A 302 3.20 4.55 31.28
N VAL A 303 4.09 5.52 31.48
CA VAL A 303 4.59 6.39 30.42
C VAL A 303 5.24 5.58 29.30
N PHE A 304 5.96 4.52 29.64
CA PHE A 304 6.60 3.65 28.66
C PHE A 304 5.57 2.95 27.77
N GLN A 305 4.50 2.38 28.34
CA GLN A 305 3.41 1.77 27.56
C GLN A 305 2.73 2.79 26.65
N THR A 306 2.49 4.02 27.15
CA THR A 306 1.91 5.08 26.33
C THR A 306 2.79 5.37 25.12
N ILE A 307 4.08 5.62 25.31
CA ILE A 307 5.00 5.91 24.19
C ILE A 307 5.11 4.72 23.24
N HIS A 308 5.13 3.48 23.76
CA HIS A 308 5.23 2.26 22.98
C HIS A 308 4.03 2.10 22.02
N HIS A 309 2.80 2.16 22.55
CA HIS A 309 1.58 2.00 21.72
C HIS A 309 1.33 3.20 20.80
N VAL A 310 1.70 4.42 21.24
CA VAL A 310 1.64 5.62 20.39
C VAL A 310 2.65 5.52 19.24
N ALA A 311 3.89 5.12 19.52
CA ALA A 311 4.91 4.96 18.47
C ALA A 311 4.50 3.88 17.46
N PHE A 312 3.89 2.78 17.92
CA PHE A 312 3.33 1.75 17.06
C PHE A 312 2.22 2.32 16.18
N SER A 313 1.21 2.99 16.76
CA SER A 313 0.06 3.52 16.02
C SER A 313 0.46 4.63 15.03
N VAL A 314 1.36 5.54 15.44
CA VAL A 314 1.92 6.58 14.56
C VAL A 314 2.70 5.93 13.41
N GLY A 315 3.58 4.95 13.72
CA GLY A 315 4.31 4.19 12.71
C GLY A 315 3.37 3.49 11.73
N SER A 316 2.36 2.80 12.27
CA SER A 316 1.35 2.08 11.47
C SER A 316 0.57 3.00 10.53
N VAL A 317 0.10 4.14 11.03
CA VAL A 317 -0.76 5.06 10.26
C VAL A 317 0.04 5.83 9.21
N ILE A 318 1.20 6.42 9.55
CA ILE A 318 1.96 7.23 8.59
C ILE A 318 2.58 6.38 7.47
N THR A 319 2.96 5.13 7.79
CA THR A 319 3.49 4.20 6.78
C THR A 319 2.39 3.55 5.96
N THR A 320 1.14 3.83 6.32
CA THR A 320 -0.05 3.23 5.74
C THR A 320 -0.08 1.70 5.89
N THR A 321 0.50 1.17 6.98
CA THR A 321 0.49 -0.27 7.25
C THR A 321 -0.85 -0.74 7.83
N GLY A 322 -1.40 -0.03 8.82
CA GLY A 322 -2.72 -0.35 9.36
C GLY A 322 -2.77 -1.40 10.48
N PHE A 323 -1.64 -1.92 10.96
CA PHE A 323 -1.64 -2.79 12.14
C PHE A 323 -2.04 -2.04 13.42
N GLY A 324 -2.70 -2.74 14.36
CA GLY A 324 -3.10 -2.22 15.67
C GLY A 324 -2.50 -3.02 16.84
N THR A 325 -2.08 -2.32 17.88
CA THR A 325 -1.75 -2.86 19.22
C THR A 325 -2.63 -2.29 20.30
N ALA A 326 -3.34 -1.21 20.02
CA ALA A 326 -4.28 -0.53 20.89
C ALA A 326 -5.43 0.03 20.06
N ASP A 327 -6.59 0.18 20.67
CA ASP A 327 -7.78 0.72 20.03
C ASP A 327 -7.76 2.26 20.04
N PHE A 328 -7.13 2.85 19.02
CA PHE A 328 -7.03 4.29 18.89
C PHE A 328 -8.39 4.96 18.54
N ALA A 329 -9.43 4.19 18.18
CA ALA A 329 -10.78 4.74 18.03
C ALA A 329 -11.34 5.30 19.34
N LYS A 330 -10.83 4.81 20.48
CA LYS A 330 -11.19 5.27 21.83
C LYS A 330 -10.33 6.43 22.35
N TRP A 331 -9.31 6.85 21.60
CA TRP A 331 -8.41 7.92 22.03
C TRP A 331 -9.09 9.30 21.97
N PRO A 332 -8.56 10.30 22.71
CA PRO A 332 -9.08 11.67 22.68
C PRO A 332 -9.09 12.23 21.26
N GLU A 333 -10.05 13.13 20.99
CA GLU A 333 -10.26 13.72 19.66
C GLU A 333 -9.02 14.39 19.08
N PHE A 334 -8.20 15.05 19.91
CA PHE A 334 -6.94 15.64 19.49
C PHE A 334 -5.99 14.57 18.90
N SER A 335 -5.84 13.44 19.61
CA SER A 335 -4.97 12.33 19.15
C SER A 335 -5.51 11.70 17.86
N LYS A 336 -6.83 11.51 17.73
CA LYS A 336 -7.48 11.03 16.49
C LYS A 336 -7.27 12.01 15.33
N THR A 337 -7.38 13.32 15.60
CA THR A 337 -7.15 14.36 14.58
C THR A 337 -5.71 14.34 14.08
N VAL A 338 -4.71 14.16 14.96
CA VAL A 338 -3.31 14.01 14.56
C VAL A 338 -3.14 12.76 13.69
N LEU A 339 -3.74 11.63 14.06
CA LEU A 339 -3.72 10.40 13.24
C LEU A 339 -4.38 10.63 11.87
N LEU A 340 -5.52 11.36 11.79
CA LEU A 340 -6.17 11.68 10.52
C LEU A 340 -5.26 12.51 9.59
N ILE A 341 -4.53 13.46 10.16
CA ILE A 341 -3.53 14.23 9.39
C ILE A 341 -2.42 13.33 8.86
N LEU A 342 -1.93 12.39 9.69
CA LEU A 342 -0.93 11.40 9.26
C LEU A 342 -1.47 10.47 8.17
N MET A 343 -2.75 10.05 8.24
CA MET A 343 -3.40 9.27 7.19
C MET A 343 -3.36 9.99 5.84
N ALA A 344 -3.59 11.30 5.81
CA ALA A 344 -3.54 12.09 4.59
C ALA A 344 -2.09 12.27 4.07
N ILE A 345 -1.12 12.47 4.95
CA ILE A 345 0.29 12.69 4.57
C ILE A 345 0.88 11.43 3.95
N GLY A 346 0.81 10.29 4.65
CA GLY A 346 1.37 9.02 4.21
C GLY A 346 2.90 8.94 4.29
N ALA A 347 3.47 7.94 3.61
CA ALA A 347 4.90 7.61 3.63
C ALA A 347 5.74 8.41 2.61
N CYS A 348 7.04 8.04 2.46
CA CYS A 348 7.92 8.62 1.44
C CYS A 348 7.56 8.14 0.02
N ALA A 349 7.80 8.97 -0.98
CA ALA A 349 7.75 8.55 -2.38
C ALA A 349 8.80 7.47 -2.66
N GLY A 350 8.44 6.45 -3.47
CA GLY A 350 9.33 5.32 -3.74
C GLY A 350 9.55 4.39 -2.54
N SER A 351 8.59 4.36 -1.59
CA SER A 351 8.40 3.34 -0.56
C SER A 351 7.25 2.42 -0.93
N THR A 352 6.97 1.41 -0.10
CA THR A 352 5.79 0.54 -0.26
C THR A 352 4.49 1.21 0.20
N GLY A 353 4.58 2.25 1.05
CA GLY A 353 3.41 2.93 1.63
C GLY A 353 2.53 3.67 0.64
N GLY A 354 1.28 3.91 1.01
CA GLY A 354 0.27 4.70 0.31
C GLY A 354 0.27 6.19 0.69
N GLY A 355 -0.89 6.84 0.58
CA GLY A 355 -1.10 8.24 0.94
C GLY A 355 -0.60 9.25 -0.10
N MET A 356 -0.76 10.54 0.22
CA MET A 356 -0.37 11.64 -0.68
C MET A 356 1.14 11.74 -0.91
N LYS A 357 1.95 11.19 -0.01
CA LYS A 357 3.42 11.22 0.09
C LYS A 357 3.97 12.52 0.66
N VAL A 358 4.95 12.35 1.57
CA VAL A 358 5.64 13.48 2.22
C VAL A 358 6.23 14.45 1.19
N SER A 359 6.78 13.98 0.09
CA SER A 359 7.34 14.83 -0.98
C SER A 359 6.32 15.79 -1.58
N ARG A 360 5.07 15.33 -1.84
CA ARG A 360 4.02 16.21 -2.38
C ARG A 360 3.56 17.23 -1.34
N VAL A 361 3.42 16.84 -0.08
CA VAL A 361 3.09 17.76 1.01
C VAL A 361 4.15 18.87 1.12
N LEU A 362 5.44 18.50 1.02
CA LEU A 362 6.53 19.46 1.02
C LEU A 362 6.50 20.42 -0.20
N ILE A 363 6.18 19.89 -1.39
CA ILE A 363 6.03 20.72 -2.60
C ILE A 363 4.87 21.69 -2.41
N LEU A 364 3.71 21.24 -1.94
CA LEU A 364 2.54 22.11 -1.70
C LEU A 364 2.85 23.20 -0.68
N ALA A 365 3.47 22.84 0.45
CA ALA A 365 3.84 23.81 1.48
C ALA A 365 4.84 24.86 0.97
N LYS A 366 5.85 24.43 0.18
CA LYS A 366 6.80 25.35 -0.45
C LYS A 366 6.14 26.24 -1.50
N THR A 367 5.21 25.69 -2.29
CA THR A 367 4.45 26.47 -3.28
C THR A 367 3.62 27.54 -2.59
N ALA A 368 2.86 27.18 -1.55
CA ALA A 368 2.06 28.14 -0.80
C ALA A 368 2.94 29.25 -0.19
N ARG A 369 4.12 28.89 0.34
CA ARG A 369 5.07 29.88 0.86
C ARG A 369 5.63 30.78 -0.24
N ALA A 370 5.95 30.25 -1.41
CA ALA A 370 6.46 31.02 -2.55
C ALA A 370 5.41 32.01 -3.05
N GLU A 371 4.13 31.59 -3.19
CA GLU A 371 3.02 32.47 -3.57
C GLU A 371 2.80 33.60 -2.55
N THR A 372 2.83 33.28 -1.25
CA THR A 372 2.71 34.30 -0.18
C THR A 372 3.85 35.32 -0.27
N ARG A 373 5.08 34.88 -0.54
CA ARG A 373 6.21 35.78 -0.74
C ARG A 373 6.11 36.62 -2.00
N HIS A 374 5.62 36.04 -3.08
CA HIS A 374 5.41 36.76 -4.34
C HIS A 374 4.39 37.89 -4.18
N LEU A 375 3.33 37.68 -3.39
CA LEU A 375 2.39 38.76 -3.03
C LEU A 375 3.03 39.87 -2.24
N LEU A 376 3.99 39.55 -1.35
CA LEU A 376 4.73 40.57 -0.56
C LEU A 376 5.84 41.27 -1.39
N HIS A 377 6.46 40.55 -2.31
CA HIS A 377 7.59 41.02 -3.12
C HIS A 377 7.39 40.62 -4.60
N PRO A 378 6.52 41.33 -5.36
CA PRO A 378 6.11 40.95 -6.73
C PRO A 378 7.26 40.83 -7.74
N HIS A 379 8.36 41.56 -7.52
CA HIS A 379 9.53 41.52 -8.41
C HIS A 379 10.56 40.44 -8.03
N SER A 380 10.34 39.69 -6.97
CA SER A 380 11.25 38.60 -6.59
C SER A 380 11.00 37.33 -7.43
N VAL A 381 12.06 36.77 -8.02
CA VAL A 381 12.01 35.46 -8.68
C VAL A 381 12.47 34.41 -7.69
N GLU A 382 11.52 33.68 -7.10
CA GLU A 382 11.83 32.57 -6.19
C GLU A 382 11.90 31.24 -6.96
N VAL A 383 13.07 30.60 -6.94
CA VAL A 383 13.28 29.29 -7.56
C VAL A 383 13.04 28.22 -6.49
N MET A 384 11.97 27.45 -6.65
CA MET A 384 11.70 26.33 -5.75
C MET A 384 12.76 25.25 -5.92
N THR A 385 13.39 24.86 -4.80
CA THR A 385 14.42 23.81 -4.76
C THR A 385 14.06 22.71 -3.79
N MET A 386 14.41 21.46 -4.13
CA MET A 386 14.32 20.27 -3.29
C MET A 386 15.62 19.47 -3.44
N ASP A 387 16.27 19.15 -2.32
CA ASP A 387 17.59 18.48 -2.29
C ASP A 387 18.67 19.19 -3.13
N GLY A 388 18.65 20.53 -3.15
CA GLY A 388 19.58 21.35 -3.93
C GLY A 388 19.30 21.39 -5.44
N LYS A 389 18.21 20.76 -5.91
CA LYS A 389 17.80 20.77 -7.32
C LYS A 389 16.55 21.61 -7.51
N ARG A 390 16.49 22.31 -8.64
CA ARG A 390 15.27 23.05 -9.04
C ARG A 390 14.13 22.09 -9.32
N VAL A 391 12.97 22.34 -8.72
CA VAL A 391 11.73 21.63 -9.03
C VAL A 391 11.13 22.25 -10.29
N SER A 392 10.85 21.43 -11.30
CA SER A 392 10.25 21.91 -12.55
C SER A 392 8.81 22.36 -12.35
N SER A 393 8.37 23.37 -13.11
CA SER A 393 6.98 23.84 -13.10
C SER A 393 5.97 22.74 -13.44
N GLU A 394 6.39 21.75 -14.23
CA GLU A 394 5.59 20.56 -14.56
C GLU A 394 5.28 19.71 -13.32
N VAL A 395 6.27 19.45 -12.47
CA VAL A 395 6.11 18.71 -11.21
C VAL A 395 5.20 19.47 -10.25
N ILE A 396 5.35 20.79 -10.15
CA ILE A 396 4.50 21.62 -9.29
C ILE A 396 3.04 21.56 -9.77
N ARG A 397 2.78 21.80 -11.06
CA ARG A 397 1.43 21.73 -11.64
C ARG A 397 0.82 20.33 -11.49
N GLY A 398 1.61 19.28 -11.74
CA GLY A 398 1.17 17.90 -11.56
C GLY A 398 0.80 17.59 -10.11
N THR A 399 1.54 18.11 -9.14
CA THR A 399 1.24 17.95 -7.70
C THR A 399 -0.04 18.69 -7.32
N MET A 400 -0.25 19.90 -7.81
CA MET A 400 -1.50 20.66 -7.59
C MET A 400 -2.70 19.95 -8.21
N ALA A 401 -2.59 19.50 -9.47
CA ALA A 401 -3.65 18.74 -10.15
C ALA A 401 -3.99 17.44 -9.40
N PHE A 402 -2.97 16.71 -8.90
CA PHE A 402 -3.17 15.54 -8.07
C PHE A 402 -3.97 15.87 -6.81
N PHE A 403 -3.61 16.92 -6.09
CA PHE A 403 -4.29 17.33 -4.86
C PHE A 403 -5.76 17.70 -5.10
N ILE A 404 -6.06 18.44 -6.19
CA ILE A 404 -7.44 18.81 -6.56
C ILE A 404 -8.26 17.56 -6.89
N CYS A 405 -7.71 16.65 -7.71
CA CYS A 405 -8.39 15.39 -8.05
C CYS A 405 -8.61 14.52 -6.81
N TYR A 406 -7.58 14.41 -5.92
CA TYR A 406 -7.67 13.69 -4.67
C TYR A 406 -8.80 14.23 -3.78
N ALA A 407 -8.86 15.54 -3.57
CA ALA A 407 -9.89 16.17 -2.76
C ALA A 407 -11.30 15.96 -3.37
N ALA A 408 -11.44 16.10 -4.69
CA ALA A 408 -12.70 15.88 -5.37
C ALA A 408 -13.19 14.42 -5.24
N ILE A 409 -12.30 13.45 -5.43
CA ILE A 409 -12.62 12.02 -5.26
C ILE A 409 -13.02 11.74 -3.82
N ALA A 410 -12.23 12.21 -2.83
CA ALA A 410 -12.54 12.03 -1.42
C ALA A 410 -13.95 12.56 -1.06
N VAL A 411 -14.30 13.77 -1.53
CA VAL A 411 -15.63 14.35 -1.29
C VAL A 411 -16.74 13.49 -1.91
N VAL A 412 -16.57 13.06 -3.16
CA VAL A 412 -17.57 12.21 -3.84
C VAL A 412 -17.73 10.87 -3.13
N SER A 413 -16.61 10.21 -2.77
CA SER A 413 -16.63 8.93 -2.05
C SER A 413 -17.30 9.07 -0.68
N ILE A 414 -16.98 10.13 0.09
CA ILE A 414 -17.62 10.41 1.38
C ILE A 414 -19.14 10.58 1.21
N LEU A 415 -19.60 11.33 0.21
CA LEU A 415 -21.02 11.51 -0.07
C LEU A 415 -21.70 10.18 -0.39
N LEU A 416 -21.10 9.32 -1.19
CA LEU A 416 -21.66 8.02 -1.54
C LEU A 416 -21.67 7.06 -0.35
N VAL A 417 -20.61 7.00 0.45
CA VAL A 417 -20.51 6.15 1.64
C VAL A 417 -21.46 6.62 2.74
N SER A 418 -21.72 7.92 2.85
CA SER A 418 -22.67 8.46 3.84
C SER A 418 -24.12 8.02 3.62
N LEU A 419 -24.45 7.46 2.44
CA LEU A 419 -25.79 6.86 2.19
C LEU A 419 -26.06 5.64 3.07
N ASP A 420 -25.05 5.00 3.64
CA ASP A 420 -25.21 3.91 4.60
C ASP A 420 -25.66 4.39 6.00
N ASN A 421 -25.74 5.71 6.20
CA ASN A 421 -26.16 6.35 7.47
C ASN A 421 -25.26 5.99 8.68
N PHE A 422 -24.00 5.68 8.46
CA PHE A 422 -22.99 5.68 9.53
C PHE A 422 -22.70 7.11 9.98
N GLY A 423 -22.13 7.26 11.19
CA GLY A 423 -21.68 8.56 11.68
C GLY A 423 -20.66 9.23 10.72
N ALA A 424 -20.59 10.58 10.77
CA ALA A 424 -19.68 11.33 9.90
C ALA A 424 -18.21 10.88 10.07
N GLU A 425 -17.78 10.55 11.28
CA GLU A 425 -16.45 10.02 11.57
C GLU A 425 -16.19 8.72 10.79
N THR A 426 -17.15 7.78 10.81
CA THR A 426 -17.03 6.50 10.07
C THR A 426 -16.98 6.73 8.57
N SER A 427 -17.88 7.56 8.01
CA SER A 427 -17.92 7.84 6.56
C SER A 427 -16.63 8.52 6.06
N VAL A 428 -16.14 9.52 6.79
CA VAL A 428 -14.93 10.25 6.43
C VAL A 428 -13.70 9.36 6.57
N THR A 429 -13.54 8.70 7.72
CA THR A 429 -12.30 7.96 8.00
C THR A 429 -12.20 6.65 7.24
N SER A 430 -13.33 6.00 6.86
CA SER A 430 -13.33 4.85 5.96
C SER A 430 -12.82 5.21 4.56
N VAL A 431 -13.25 6.36 4.00
CA VAL A 431 -12.74 6.85 2.71
C VAL A 431 -11.26 7.23 2.81
N PHE A 432 -10.85 7.95 3.88
CA PHE A 432 -9.43 8.26 4.06
C PHE A 432 -8.58 7.00 4.23
N ALA A 433 -9.07 6.00 4.95
CA ALA A 433 -8.39 4.72 5.15
C ALA A 433 -8.20 3.95 3.84
N THR A 434 -9.20 3.93 2.96
CA THR A 434 -9.16 3.21 1.68
C THR A 434 -8.42 3.99 0.60
N LEU A 435 -8.69 5.29 0.44
CA LEU A 435 -8.05 6.14 -0.57
C LEU A 435 -6.54 6.35 -0.30
N ASN A 436 -6.11 6.26 0.96
CA ASN A 436 -4.69 6.33 1.32
C ASN A 436 -4.05 4.95 1.55
N ASN A 437 -4.79 3.85 1.33
CA ASN A 437 -4.33 2.47 1.48
C ASN A 437 -3.75 2.19 2.89
N ILE A 438 -4.52 2.47 3.96
CA ILE A 438 -4.11 2.32 5.36
C ILE A 438 -4.84 1.17 6.05
N GLY A 439 -6.12 0.94 5.69
CA GLY A 439 -7.00 -0.09 6.22
C GLY A 439 -7.92 0.40 7.34
N PRO A 440 -7.47 0.56 8.57
CA PRO A 440 -8.34 1.02 9.64
C PRO A 440 -8.66 2.52 9.53
N GLY A 441 -9.94 2.86 9.80
CA GLY A 441 -10.39 4.23 10.09
C GLY A 441 -10.21 4.58 11.56
N LEU A 442 -10.90 5.63 12.03
CA LEU A 442 -10.75 6.14 13.39
C LEU A 442 -12.00 5.94 14.25
N SER A 443 -13.09 5.40 13.69
CA SER A 443 -14.31 5.07 14.44
C SER A 443 -14.29 3.62 14.92
N LEU A 444 -15.21 3.27 15.83
CA LEU A 444 -15.32 1.92 16.37
C LEU A 444 -15.67 0.86 15.32
N GLU A 445 -16.44 1.24 14.28
CA GLU A 445 -16.86 0.34 13.21
C GLU A 445 -15.70 -0.07 12.29
N VAL A 446 -14.83 0.87 11.95
CA VAL A 446 -13.74 0.69 11.00
C VAL A 446 -12.34 0.89 11.60
N GLY A 447 -12.26 0.96 12.92
CA GLY A 447 -11.00 1.12 13.65
C GLY A 447 -10.06 -0.08 13.51
N PRO A 448 -8.97 -0.12 14.30
CA PRO A 448 -7.92 -1.15 14.16
C PRO A 448 -8.39 -2.58 14.38
N PHE A 449 -9.52 -2.76 15.06
CA PHE A 449 -10.18 -4.05 15.31
C PHE A 449 -11.59 -4.12 14.71
N GLY A 450 -11.94 -3.15 13.86
CA GLY A 450 -13.23 -3.07 13.17
C GLY A 450 -13.26 -3.87 11.87
N SER A 451 -14.44 -3.90 11.22
CA SER A 451 -14.64 -4.59 9.95
C SER A 451 -15.58 -3.83 9.03
N TYR A 452 -15.29 -3.85 7.73
CA TYR A 452 -16.13 -3.27 6.69
C TYR A 452 -17.32 -4.17 6.28
N ALA A 453 -17.57 -5.27 7.00
CA ALA A 453 -18.63 -6.23 6.68
C ALA A 453 -20.04 -5.60 6.67
N SER A 454 -20.29 -4.61 7.53
CA SER A 454 -21.59 -3.94 7.69
C SER A 454 -21.95 -2.93 6.61
N PHE A 455 -20.98 -2.54 5.77
CA PHE A 455 -21.20 -1.59 4.68
C PHE A 455 -22.06 -2.19 3.55
N SER A 456 -22.87 -1.35 2.90
CA SER A 456 -23.66 -1.75 1.74
C SER A 456 -22.79 -2.17 0.55
N ALA A 457 -23.40 -2.86 -0.39
CA ALA A 457 -22.70 -3.26 -1.64
C ALA A 457 -22.19 -2.02 -2.40
N LEU A 458 -22.95 -0.91 -2.41
CA LEU A 458 -22.54 0.33 -3.05
C LEU A 458 -21.27 0.90 -2.38
N SER A 459 -21.28 1.03 -1.06
CA SER A 459 -20.14 1.54 -0.31
C SER A 459 -18.91 0.66 -0.47
N LYS A 460 -19.06 -0.67 -0.45
CA LYS A 460 -17.95 -1.61 -0.73
C LYS A 460 -17.36 -1.42 -2.12
N VAL A 461 -18.19 -1.19 -3.14
CA VAL A 461 -17.69 -0.89 -4.50
C VAL A 461 -16.93 0.44 -4.54
N VAL A 462 -17.46 1.50 -3.92
CA VAL A 462 -16.81 2.82 -3.85
C VAL A 462 -15.45 2.69 -3.15
N LEU A 463 -15.42 2.08 -1.97
CA LEU A 463 -14.19 1.90 -1.19
C LEU A 463 -13.17 1.01 -1.93
N THR A 464 -13.64 -0.01 -2.67
CA THR A 464 -12.76 -0.85 -3.53
C THR A 464 -12.11 -0.02 -4.65
N LEU A 465 -12.88 0.90 -5.26
CA LEU A 465 -12.34 1.83 -6.26
C LEU A 465 -11.37 2.84 -5.63
N ASP A 466 -11.66 3.32 -4.42
CA ASP A 466 -10.76 4.21 -3.68
C ASP A 466 -9.41 3.54 -3.38
N MET A 467 -9.41 2.27 -2.98
CA MET A 467 -8.17 1.49 -2.79
C MET A 467 -7.33 1.43 -4.07
N LEU A 468 -7.97 1.20 -5.21
CA LEU A 468 -7.30 1.15 -6.51
C LEU A 468 -6.78 2.52 -6.94
N LEU A 469 -7.60 3.58 -6.76
CA LEU A 469 -7.25 4.97 -7.04
C LEU A 469 -6.05 5.43 -6.21
N GLY A 470 -6.07 5.13 -4.92
CA GLY A 470 -4.97 5.45 -4.01
C GLY A 470 -3.67 4.76 -4.42
N ARG A 471 -3.72 3.46 -4.70
CA ARG A 471 -2.54 2.66 -5.06
C ARG A 471 -1.90 3.10 -6.37
N LEU A 472 -2.70 3.40 -7.39
CA LEU A 472 -2.24 3.79 -8.72
C LEU A 472 -2.07 5.31 -8.90
N GLU A 473 -2.16 6.08 -7.81
CA GLU A 473 -1.98 7.53 -7.81
C GLU A 473 -2.94 8.27 -8.76
N LEU A 474 -4.20 7.87 -8.77
CA LEU A 474 -5.37 8.46 -9.42
C LEU A 474 -5.35 8.41 -10.96
N PHE A 475 -4.31 8.98 -11.61
CA PHE A 475 -4.31 9.21 -13.06
C PHE A 475 -4.45 7.95 -13.93
N PRO A 476 -3.83 6.78 -13.64
CA PRO A 476 -4.04 5.57 -14.43
C PRO A 476 -5.50 5.12 -14.47
N VAL A 477 -6.21 5.21 -13.34
CA VAL A 477 -7.63 4.84 -13.25
C VAL A 477 -8.52 5.91 -13.91
N LEU A 478 -8.23 7.19 -13.71
CA LEU A 478 -8.97 8.28 -14.39
C LEU A 478 -8.83 8.19 -15.91
N LEU A 479 -7.65 7.82 -16.41
CA LEU A 479 -7.45 7.57 -17.84
C LEU A 479 -8.24 6.35 -18.31
N LEU A 480 -8.33 5.28 -17.51
CA LEU A 480 -9.15 4.10 -17.84
C LEU A 480 -10.63 4.48 -18.02
N LEU A 481 -11.14 5.36 -17.17
CA LEU A 481 -12.53 5.81 -17.20
C LEU A 481 -12.83 6.86 -18.30
N SER A 482 -11.80 7.49 -18.86
CA SER A 482 -11.98 8.55 -19.87
C SER A 482 -12.33 7.96 -21.25
N PRO A 483 -13.48 8.35 -21.87
CA PRO A 483 -13.84 7.90 -23.22
C PRO A 483 -12.80 8.25 -24.28
N ALA A 484 -12.06 9.35 -24.11
CA ALA A 484 -11.01 9.78 -25.04
C ALA A 484 -9.85 8.76 -25.11
N THR A 485 -9.62 7.99 -24.04
CA THR A 485 -8.61 6.94 -24.00
C THR A 485 -8.90 5.80 -24.98
N TRP A 486 -10.17 5.51 -25.23
CA TRP A 486 -10.62 4.39 -26.06
C TRP A 486 -10.81 4.75 -27.54
N ARG A 487 -10.82 6.05 -27.89
CA ARG A 487 -10.92 6.49 -29.28
C ARG A 487 -9.63 6.20 -30.05
N LYS A 488 -9.75 5.66 -31.26
CA LYS A 488 -8.64 5.53 -32.22
C LYS A 488 -8.32 6.94 -32.74
N HIS A 489 -7.10 7.38 -32.59
CA HIS A 489 -6.50 8.44 -33.40
C HIS A 489 -5.78 7.80 -34.57
#